data_e78a234d9cf1f94b4e3c75bb84ad64d2
#
_entry.id   e78a234d9cf1f94b4e3c75bb84ad64d2
#
_cell.length_a   1.000
_cell.length_b   1.000
_cell.length_c   1.000
_cell.angle_alpha   90.00
_cell.angle_beta   90.00
_cell.angle_gamma   90.00
#
_symmetry.space_group_name_H-M   'P 1'
#
loop_
_entity.id
_entity.type
_entity.pdbx_description
1 polymer ?
#
loop_
_entity_poly.entity_id
_entity_poly.type
_entity_poly.pdbx_seq_one_letter_code
_entity_poly.pdbx_strand_id
1 'polypeptide(L)'
;YKRQDQNRRDFTINAMAVCLNKDRFGELVDPFDGIYDLEDGIIRTPLDPDITFSDDPLRMMRCVRFSAQLRFFIDEETFDALGRNAERIKIVSGERIADELNKIMKTPQPSRGFVELQRCGLLQLIIPELAALDVVETRNGRAHKNNFYHTLEVVDNVAKNSDNLWLRWAALFHDIGKPKSKRWEP
;
A
#
# COMPACT_ATOMS: atom_id res chain seq x y z
N TYR A 1 13.56 28.42 -2.72
CA TYR A 1 12.30 27.71 -2.84
C TYR A 1 11.90 27.17 -1.49
N LYS A 2 10.61 27.20 -1.20
CA LYS A 2 10.17 27.28 0.17
C LYS A 2 10.18 25.91 0.82
N ARG A 3 10.96 25.73 1.86
CA ARG A 3 10.93 24.58 2.79
C ARG A 3 9.50 24.16 3.20
N GLN A 4 8.55 25.12 3.18
CA GLN A 4 7.12 24.88 3.39
C GLN A 4 6.47 23.97 2.35
N ASP A 5 6.89 23.99 1.08
CA ASP A 5 6.35 23.11 0.05
C ASP A 5 6.88 21.67 0.23
N GLN A 6 8.16 21.52 0.61
CA GLN A 6 8.77 20.23 0.90
C GLN A 6 8.16 19.59 2.15
N ASN A 7 7.82 20.37 3.17
CA ASN A 7 7.14 19.90 4.38
C ASN A 7 5.75 19.29 4.11
N ARG A 8 5.09 19.70 3.03
CA ARG A 8 3.76 19.21 2.64
C ARG A 8 3.79 17.96 1.77
N ARG A 9 4.99 17.49 1.39
CA ARG A 9 5.14 16.27 0.60
C ARG A 9 4.79 15.04 1.44
N ASP A 10 4.41 13.97 0.75
CA ASP A 10 4.01 12.73 1.39
C ASP A 10 5.20 11.95 1.98
N PHE A 11 6.31 11.84 1.22
CA PHE A 11 7.47 11.06 1.63
C PHE A 11 8.78 11.80 1.35
N THR A 12 9.83 11.47 2.13
CA THR A 12 11.17 12.06 2.02
C THR A 12 11.74 11.94 0.62
N ILE A 13 11.59 10.78 -0.01
CA ILE A 13 12.04 10.49 -1.37
C ILE A 13 11.35 11.37 -2.44
N ASN A 14 10.19 11.94 -2.13
CA ASN A 14 9.44 12.87 -2.98
C ASN A 14 9.59 14.34 -2.54
N ALA A 15 10.33 14.61 -1.46
CA ALA A 15 10.52 15.95 -0.90
C ALA A 15 11.82 16.62 -1.35
N MET A 16 12.63 15.94 -2.14
CA MET A 16 13.85 16.48 -2.74
C MET A 16 13.54 17.46 -3.87
N ALA A 17 14.41 18.43 -4.07
CA ALA A 17 14.33 19.40 -5.16
C ALA A 17 15.71 19.70 -5.75
N VAL A 18 15.74 20.14 -7.00
CA VAL A 18 16.97 20.60 -7.65
C VAL A 18 16.84 22.11 -7.90
N CYS A 19 17.86 22.87 -7.54
CA CYS A 19 17.93 24.30 -7.80
C CYS A 19 18.11 24.57 -9.29
N LEU A 20 17.21 25.38 -9.87
CA LEU A 20 17.29 25.79 -11.26
C LEU A 20 17.80 27.23 -11.45
N ASN A 21 18.13 27.93 -10.35
CA ASN A 21 18.69 29.28 -10.42
C ASN A 21 20.14 29.22 -10.95
N LYS A 22 20.51 30.23 -11.74
CA LYS A 22 21.74 30.26 -12.51
C LYS A 22 23.02 30.08 -11.66
N ASP A 23 23.02 30.69 -10.49
CA ASP A 23 24.14 30.70 -9.51
C ASP A 23 24.26 29.41 -8.69
N ARG A 24 23.20 28.63 -8.60
CA ARG A 24 23.15 27.34 -7.85
C ARG A 24 22.54 26.21 -8.68
N PHE A 25 22.65 26.31 -9.99
CA PHE A 25 22.06 25.35 -10.92
C PHE A 25 22.57 23.92 -10.67
N GLY A 26 21.62 23.00 -10.51
CA GLY A 26 21.93 21.58 -10.30
C GLY A 26 22.17 21.20 -8.82
N GLU A 27 22.17 22.17 -7.90
CA GLU A 27 22.31 21.89 -6.47
C GLU A 27 21.09 21.14 -5.94
N LEU A 28 21.34 19.99 -5.26
CA LEU A 28 20.30 19.21 -4.58
C LEU A 28 19.88 19.91 -3.29
N VAL A 29 18.60 20.06 -3.10
CA VAL A 29 17.97 20.56 -1.86
C VAL A 29 17.19 19.40 -1.25
N ASP A 30 17.76 18.80 -0.21
CA ASP A 30 17.21 17.63 0.47
C ASP A 30 17.19 17.86 2.00
N PRO A 31 16.16 18.53 2.52
CA PRO A 31 16.10 18.90 3.93
C PRO A 31 15.69 17.75 4.87
N PHE A 32 15.36 16.57 4.33
CA PHE A 32 14.85 15.42 5.07
C PHE A 32 15.64 14.14 4.82
N ASP A 33 16.84 14.27 4.26
CA ASP A 33 17.71 13.13 3.96
C ASP A 33 17.06 12.07 3.05
N GLY A 34 16.18 12.52 2.12
CA GLY A 34 15.46 11.66 1.20
C GLY A 34 16.36 10.85 0.28
N ILE A 35 17.58 11.32 0.01
CA ILE A 35 18.57 10.57 -0.79
C ILE A 35 19.00 9.29 -0.07
N TYR A 36 19.19 9.33 1.25
CA TYR A 36 19.54 8.15 2.04
C TYR A 36 18.36 7.17 2.12
N ASP A 37 17.14 7.66 2.34
CA ASP A 37 15.95 6.82 2.30
C ASP A 37 15.75 6.15 0.91
N LEU A 38 16.11 6.86 -0.16
CA LEU A 38 16.08 6.31 -1.52
C LEU A 38 17.12 5.19 -1.71
N GLU A 39 18.35 5.39 -1.23
CA GLU A 39 19.44 4.41 -1.30
C GLU A 39 19.14 3.18 -0.42
N ASP A 40 18.60 3.40 0.77
CA ASP A 40 18.25 2.33 1.72
C ASP A 40 16.93 1.62 1.38
N GLY A 41 16.17 2.15 0.42
CA GLY A 41 14.87 1.58 0.03
C GLY A 41 13.79 1.74 1.09
N ILE A 42 13.67 2.93 1.68
CA ILE A 42 12.74 3.24 2.77
C ILE A 42 11.67 4.24 2.32
N ILE A 43 10.42 4.00 2.69
CA ILE A 43 9.30 4.95 2.61
C ILE A 43 9.07 5.55 3.98
N ARG A 44 9.37 6.83 4.11
CA ARG A 44 9.25 7.60 5.35
C ARG A 44 8.60 8.95 5.08
N THR A 45 7.78 9.44 6.01
CA THR A 45 7.21 10.79 5.94
C THR A 45 8.27 11.85 6.32
N PRO A 46 8.26 13.05 5.68
CA PRO A 46 9.21 14.11 6.00
C PRO A 46 9.08 14.66 7.44
N LEU A 47 7.86 14.64 7.95
CA LEU A 47 7.49 15.10 9.29
C LEU A 47 6.70 14.00 9.99
N ASP A 48 6.08 14.34 11.11
CA ASP A 48 5.20 13.45 11.88
C ASP A 48 4.19 12.75 10.94
N PRO A 49 4.19 11.40 10.89
CA PRO A 49 3.32 10.65 10.00
C PRO A 49 1.84 10.79 10.36
N ASP A 50 1.49 10.98 11.63
CA ASP A 50 0.09 11.19 12.04
C ASP A 50 -0.46 12.51 11.45
N ILE A 51 0.35 13.57 11.44
CA ILE A 51 -0.01 14.84 10.77
C ILE A 51 -0.12 14.62 9.27
N THR A 52 0.85 13.96 8.66
CA THR A 52 0.90 13.71 7.22
C THR A 52 -0.33 12.95 6.71
N PHE A 53 -0.76 11.91 7.44
CA PHE A 53 -1.94 11.10 7.07
C PHE A 53 -3.26 11.75 7.48
N SER A 54 -3.24 12.61 8.51
CA SER A 54 -4.39 13.41 8.89
C SER A 54 -4.72 14.50 7.86
N ASP A 55 -3.71 15.13 7.27
CA ASP A 55 -3.88 16.18 6.28
C ASP A 55 -4.49 15.66 4.97
N ASP A 56 -4.01 14.52 4.48
CA ASP A 56 -4.59 13.83 3.32
C ASP A 56 -4.52 12.31 3.53
N PRO A 57 -5.61 11.67 3.97
CA PRO A 57 -5.63 10.23 4.24
C PRO A 57 -5.34 9.34 3.02
N LEU A 58 -5.48 9.83 1.79
CA LEU A 58 -5.05 9.08 0.60
C LEU A 58 -3.55 8.79 0.62
N ARG A 59 -2.75 9.57 1.34
CA ARG A 59 -1.31 9.32 1.49
C ARG A 59 -1.01 7.97 2.12
N MET A 60 -1.94 7.41 2.92
CA MET A 60 -1.83 6.04 3.43
C MET A 60 -1.82 5.01 2.29
N MET A 61 -2.74 5.14 1.33
CA MET A 61 -2.76 4.29 0.13
C MET A 61 -1.52 4.48 -0.73
N ARG A 62 -1.05 5.73 -0.86
CA ARG A 62 0.18 6.07 -1.59
C ARG A 62 1.41 5.46 -0.94
N CYS A 63 1.48 5.42 0.41
CA CYS A 63 2.55 4.78 1.17
C CYS A 63 2.68 3.30 0.78
N VAL A 64 1.58 2.56 0.88
CA VAL A 64 1.53 1.15 0.52
C VAL A 64 1.84 0.94 -0.97
N ARG A 65 1.30 1.80 -1.84
CA ARG A 65 1.59 1.73 -3.28
C ARG A 65 3.07 1.92 -3.59
N PHE A 66 3.72 2.93 -3.02
CA PHE A 66 5.14 3.16 -3.26
C PHE A 66 6.00 2.02 -2.72
N SER A 67 5.67 1.47 -1.54
CA SER A 67 6.34 0.28 -1.02
C SER A 67 6.26 -0.89 -2.00
N ALA A 68 5.07 -1.17 -2.56
CA ALA A 68 4.88 -2.25 -3.53
C ALA A 68 5.58 -1.96 -4.87
N GLN A 69 5.49 -0.72 -5.37
CA GLN A 69 6.00 -0.31 -6.68
C GLN A 69 7.52 -0.25 -6.73
N LEU A 70 8.14 0.30 -5.70
CA LEU A 70 9.60 0.48 -5.61
C LEU A 70 10.27 -0.70 -4.91
N ARG A 71 9.50 -1.60 -4.28
CA ARG A 71 9.97 -2.68 -3.42
C ARG A 71 10.72 -2.17 -2.18
N PHE A 72 10.33 -1.01 -1.70
CA PHE A 72 10.87 -0.37 -0.51
C PHE A 72 10.15 -0.84 0.75
N PHE A 73 10.83 -0.77 1.88
CA PHE A 73 10.23 -0.99 3.19
C PHE A 73 9.58 0.28 3.69
N ILE A 74 8.48 0.14 4.44
CA ILE A 74 7.89 1.28 5.14
C ILE A 74 8.59 1.39 6.49
N ASP A 75 9.06 2.58 6.83
CA ASP A 75 9.62 2.90 8.15
C ASP A 75 8.63 2.53 9.26
N GLU A 76 9.14 2.03 10.38
CA GLU A 76 8.31 1.44 11.45
C GLU A 76 7.29 2.44 12.01
N GLU A 77 7.72 3.68 12.33
CA GLU A 77 6.80 4.69 12.84
C GLU A 77 5.77 5.14 11.79
N THR A 78 6.21 5.24 10.53
CA THR A 78 5.32 5.52 9.40
C THR A 78 4.29 4.40 9.24
N PHE A 79 4.69 3.13 9.39
CA PHE A 79 3.79 1.98 9.30
C PHE A 79 2.77 1.96 10.45
N ASP A 80 3.21 2.20 11.68
CA ASP A 80 2.33 2.24 12.85
C ASP A 80 1.29 3.35 12.73
N ALA A 81 1.68 4.50 12.17
CA ALA A 81 0.77 5.60 11.91
C ALA A 81 -0.30 5.27 10.84
N LEU A 82 -0.01 4.37 9.87
CA LEU A 82 -1.04 3.86 8.96
C LEU A 82 -2.19 3.22 9.76
N GLY A 83 -1.87 2.35 10.72
CA GLY A 83 -2.85 1.69 11.57
C GLY A 83 -3.64 2.68 12.44
N ARG A 84 -2.94 3.62 13.08
CA ARG A 84 -3.58 4.65 13.93
C ARG A 84 -4.55 5.55 13.16
N ASN A 85 -4.25 5.85 11.90
CA ASN A 85 -5.07 6.74 11.06
C ASN A 85 -6.00 6.02 10.08
N ALA A 86 -6.01 4.68 10.05
CA ALA A 86 -6.72 3.87 9.04
C ALA A 86 -8.19 4.29 8.86
N GLU A 87 -8.91 4.54 9.94
CA GLU A 87 -10.33 4.95 9.92
C GLU A 87 -10.59 6.22 9.09
N ARG A 88 -9.60 7.09 8.96
CA ARG A 88 -9.72 8.32 8.17
C ARG A 88 -9.82 8.06 6.66
N ILE A 89 -9.50 6.85 6.20
CA ILE A 89 -9.65 6.50 4.77
C ILE A 89 -11.10 6.63 4.30
N LYS A 90 -12.07 6.54 5.21
CA LYS A 90 -13.51 6.66 4.92
C LYS A 90 -13.94 8.01 4.38
N ILE A 91 -13.13 9.08 4.58
CA ILE A 91 -13.42 10.41 4.02
C ILE A 91 -12.92 10.57 2.59
N VAL A 92 -12.09 9.65 2.11
CA VAL A 92 -11.56 9.67 0.74
C VAL A 92 -12.58 9.07 -0.21
N SER A 93 -12.75 9.68 -1.39
CA SER A 93 -13.67 9.14 -2.40
C SER A 93 -13.23 7.76 -2.90
N GLY A 94 -14.21 6.89 -3.15
CA GLY A 94 -13.95 5.53 -3.66
C GLY A 94 -13.15 5.53 -4.97
N GLU A 95 -13.35 6.52 -5.83
CA GLU A 95 -12.60 6.69 -7.09
C GLU A 95 -11.10 6.88 -6.84
N ARG A 96 -10.72 7.75 -5.89
CA ARG A 96 -9.32 7.99 -5.54
C ARG A 96 -8.66 6.75 -4.93
N ILE A 97 -9.40 6.01 -4.09
CA ILE A 97 -8.94 4.75 -3.51
C ILE A 97 -8.74 3.70 -4.61
N ALA A 98 -9.72 3.55 -5.51
CA ALA A 98 -9.66 2.61 -6.63
C ALA A 98 -8.47 2.89 -7.57
N ASP A 99 -8.14 4.16 -7.78
CA ASP A 99 -7.00 4.58 -8.57
C ASP A 99 -5.66 4.11 -7.95
N GLU A 100 -5.48 4.25 -6.64
CA GLU A 100 -4.29 3.75 -5.95
C GLU A 100 -4.25 2.21 -5.92
N LEU A 101 -5.39 1.53 -5.71
CA LEU A 101 -5.48 0.07 -5.81
C LEU A 101 -5.11 -0.42 -7.21
N ASN A 102 -5.58 0.25 -8.27
CA ASN A 102 -5.22 -0.08 -9.64
C ASN A 102 -3.71 0.05 -9.90
N LYS A 103 -3.06 1.06 -9.30
CA LYS A 103 -1.60 1.23 -9.39
C LYS A 103 -0.86 0.11 -8.65
N ILE A 104 -1.35 -0.32 -7.47
CA ILE A 104 -0.82 -1.50 -6.77
C ILE A 104 -0.98 -2.75 -7.64
N MET A 105 -2.18 -2.96 -8.20
CA MET A 105 -2.49 -4.11 -9.06
C MET A 105 -1.61 -4.18 -10.31
N LYS A 106 -1.15 -3.04 -10.82
CA LYS A 106 -0.25 -2.95 -11.99
C LYS A 106 1.23 -3.23 -11.66
N THR A 107 1.60 -3.34 -10.39
CA THR A 107 2.99 -3.69 -10.01
C THR A 107 3.34 -5.11 -10.46
N PRO A 108 4.65 -5.43 -10.57
CA PRO A 108 5.08 -6.80 -10.89
C PRO A 108 4.68 -7.84 -9.83
N GLN A 109 4.46 -7.39 -8.58
CA GLN A 109 4.09 -8.24 -7.46
C GLN A 109 3.01 -7.56 -6.60
N PRO A 110 1.73 -7.59 -7.05
CA PRO A 110 0.63 -6.94 -6.34
C PRO A 110 0.43 -7.41 -4.90
N SER A 111 0.76 -8.68 -4.61
CA SER A 111 0.65 -9.27 -3.27
C SER A 111 1.31 -8.43 -2.19
N ARG A 112 2.47 -7.81 -2.46
CA ARG A 112 3.17 -6.95 -1.49
C ARG A 112 2.26 -5.84 -0.97
N GLY A 113 1.58 -5.13 -1.88
CA GLY A 113 0.68 -4.06 -1.49
C GLY A 113 -0.52 -4.55 -0.70
N PHE A 114 -1.15 -5.65 -1.12
CA PHE A 114 -2.30 -6.20 -0.41
C PHE A 114 -1.95 -6.77 0.97
N VAL A 115 -0.76 -7.35 1.14
CA VAL A 115 -0.27 -7.76 2.46
C VAL A 115 -0.10 -6.56 3.39
N GLU A 116 0.50 -5.46 2.92
CA GLU A 116 0.65 -4.25 3.74
C GLU A 116 -0.71 -3.61 4.07
N LEU A 117 -1.66 -3.56 3.12
CA LEU A 117 -3.03 -3.10 3.37
C LEU A 117 -3.73 -3.93 4.44
N GLN A 118 -3.53 -5.26 4.44
CA GLN A 118 -4.08 -6.16 5.46
C GLN A 118 -3.44 -5.91 6.83
N ARG A 119 -2.11 -5.81 6.88
CA ARG A 119 -1.35 -5.63 8.12
C ARG A 119 -1.67 -4.31 8.83
N CYS A 120 -1.85 -3.23 8.09
CA CYS A 120 -2.18 -1.92 8.66
C CYS A 120 -3.68 -1.68 8.87
N GLY A 121 -4.55 -2.65 8.55
CA GLY A 121 -5.99 -2.56 8.75
C GLY A 121 -6.77 -1.79 7.67
N LEU A 122 -6.10 -1.21 6.68
CA LEU A 122 -6.77 -0.50 5.57
C LEU A 122 -7.63 -1.43 4.72
N LEU A 123 -7.19 -2.67 4.49
CA LEU A 123 -7.93 -3.62 3.66
C LEU A 123 -9.31 -3.93 4.23
N GLN A 124 -9.42 -4.08 5.57
CA GLN A 124 -10.69 -4.30 6.25
C GLN A 124 -11.71 -3.18 6.02
N LEU A 125 -11.23 -1.95 5.83
CA LEU A 125 -12.08 -0.77 5.63
C LEU A 125 -12.44 -0.54 4.15
N ILE A 126 -11.59 -1.03 3.22
CA ILE A 126 -11.73 -0.79 1.78
C ILE A 126 -12.42 -1.96 1.08
N ILE A 127 -11.97 -3.19 1.35
CA ILE A 127 -12.51 -4.45 0.76
C ILE A 127 -12.64 -5.48 1.89
N PRO A 128 -13.63 -5.32 2.80
CA PRO A 128 -13.77 -6.20 3.96
C PRO A 128 -13.97 -7.68 3.59
N GLU A 129 -14.60 -7.98 2.45
CA GLU A 129 -14.77 -9.34 1.97
C GLU A 129 -13.43 -10.02 1.60
N LEU A 130 -12.47 -9.26 1.08
CA LEU A 130 -11.13 -9.78 0.80
C LEU A 130 -10.34 -9.98 2.09
N ALA A 131 -10.42 -9.02 3.02
CA ALA A 131 -9.80 -9.14 4.34
C ALA A 131 -10.33 -10.36 5.11
N ALA A 132 -11.61 -10.70 4.95
CA ALA A 132 -12.25 -11.85 5.59
C ALA A 132 -11.73 -13.21 5.09
N LEU A 133 -10.96 -13.26 3.99
CA LEU A 133 -10.29 -14.48 3.53
C LEU A 133 -9.07 -14.85 4.41
N ASP A 134 -8.57 -13.92 5.23
CA ASP A 134 -7.41 -14.09 6.11
C ASP A 134 -7.79 -14.85 7.39
N VAL A 135 -8.24 -16.09 7.23
CA VAL A 135 -8.59 -16.99 8.32
C VAL A 135 -7.86 -18.31 8.14
N VAL A 136 -7.19 -18.76 9.18
CA VAL A 136 -6.62 -20.11 9.24
C VAL A 136 -7.69 -21.06 9.75
N GLU A 137 -8.28 -21.86 8.87
CA GLU A 137 -9.22 -22.91 9.27
C GLU A 137 -8.43 -24.15 9.75
N THR A 138 -8.74 -24.64 10.93
CA THR A 138 -8.19 -25.90 11.44
C THR A 138 -9.28 -26.97 11.41
N ARG A 139 -9.04 -28.08 10.70
CA ARG A 139 -9.96 -29.22 10.65
C ARG A 139 -9.22 -30.50 10.98
N ASN A 140 -9.74 -31.31 11.92
CA ASN A 140 -9.15 -32.59 12.32
C ASN A 140 -7.67 -32.46 12.71
N GLY A 141 -7.28 -31.36 13.39
CA GLY A 141 -5.89 -31.09 13.79
C GLY A 141 -4.96 -30.68 12.66
N ARG A 142 -5.46 -30.48 11.42
CA ARG A 142 -4.68 -29.97 10.29
C ARG A 142 -5.10 -28.54 9.95
N ALA A 143 -4.13 -27.62 9.88
CA ALA A 143 -4.35 -26.28 9.37
C ALA A 143 -4.56 -26.33 7.85
N HIS A 144 -5.63 -25.70 7.39
CA HIS A 144 -5.88 -25.50 5.96
C HIS A 144 -5.16 -24.25 5.45
N LYS A 145 -4.87 -24.23 4.14
CA LYS A 145 -4.23 -23.09 3.45
C LYS A 145 -5.08 -21.83 3.67
N ASN A 146 -4.43 -20.76 4.12
CA ASN A 146 -5.06 -19.46 4.26
C ASN A 146 -5.51 -18.95 2.88
N ASN A 147 -6.81 -18.71 2.71
CA ASN A 147 -7.38 -18.33 1.42
C ASN A 147 -6.92 -16.95 0.94
N PHE A 148 -6.61 -16.03 1.84
CA PHE A 148 -6.08 -14.71 1.49
C PHE A 148 -4.72 -14.84 0.78
N TYR A 149 -3.75 -15.52 1.41
CA TYR A 149 -2.43 -15.69 0.81
C TYR A 149 -2.47 -16.55 -0.46
N HIS A 150 -3.38 -17.54 -0.53
CA HIS A 150 -3.60 -18.28 -1.76
C HIS A 150 -4.08 -17.38 -2.90
N THR A 151 -5.06 -16.53 -2.63
CA THR A 151 -5.59 -15.57 -3.60
C THR A 151 -4.49 -14.63 -4.10
N LEU A 152 -3.64 -14.14 -3.21
CA LEU A 152 -2.52 -13.28 -3.57
C LEU A 152 -1.48 -14.00 -4.44
N GLU A 153 -1.20 -15.28 -4.17
CA GLU A 153 -0.32 -16.11 -5.01
C GLU A 153 -0.89 -16.25 -6.44
N VAL A 154 -2.21 -16.45 -6.57
CA VAL A 154 -2.88 -16.50 -7.88
C VAL A 154 -2.75 -15.17 -8.63
N VAL A 155 -2.97 -14.05 -7.94
CA VAL A 155 -2.80 -12.71 -8.52
C VAL A 155 -1.37 -12.48 -9.03
N ASP A 156 -0.36 -12.83 -8.22
CA ASP A 156 1.05 -12.70 -8.62
C ASP A 156 1.38 -13.59 -9.83
N ASN A 157 0.82 -14.80 -9.91
CA ASN A 157 1.00 -15.69 -11.07
C ASN A 157 0.35 -15.11 -12.32
N VAL A 158 -0.82 -14.49 -12.22
CA VAL A 158 -1.44 -13.77 -13.34
C VAL A 158 -0.57 -12.57 -13.72
N ALA A 159 -0.05 -11.81 -12.76
CA ALA A 159 0.77 -10.63 -13.02
C ALA A 159 2.07 -10.94 -13.76
N LYS A 160 2.66 -12.13 -13.56
CA LYS A 160 3.83 -12.61 -14.31
C LYS A 160 3.56 -12.89 -15.77
N ASN A 161 2.31 -13.22 -16.12
CA ASN A 161 1.93 -13.72 -17.45
C ASN A 161 1.03 -12.75 -18.23
N SER A 162 0.49 -11.70 -17.60
CA SER A 162 -0.43 -10.76 -18.24
C SER A 162 -0.40 -9.38 -17.59
N ASP A 163 -0.41 -8.35 -18.44
CA ASP A 163 -0.57 -6.95 -18.01
C ASP A 163 -2.04 -6.51 -17.97
N ASN A 164 -2.98 -7.41 -18.28
CA ASN A 164 -4.39 -7.10 -18.26
C ASN A 164 -4.88 -6.86 -16.82
N LEU A 165 -5.19 -5.61 -16.52
CA LEU A 165 -5.63 -5.17 -15.21
C LEU A 165 -6.89 -5.91 -14.73
N TRP A 166 -7.86 -6.11 -15.63
CA TRP A 166 -9.13 -6.75 -15.28
C TRP A 166 -8.97 -8.23 -14.99
N LEU A 167 -8.05 -8.90 -15.69
CA LEU A 167 -7.70 -10.29 -15.39
C LEU A 167 -7.08 -10.44 -14.01
N ARG A 168 -6.22 -9.48 -13.59
CA ARG A 168 -5.65 -9.45 -12.25
C ARG A 168 -6.71 -9.21 -11.19
N TRP A 169 -7.67 -8.32 -11.44
CA TRP A 169 -8.82 -8.11 -10.55
C TRP A 169 -9.72 -9.35 -10.46
N ALA A 170 -10.00 -10.02 -11.59
CA ALA A 170 -10.76 -11.27 -11.59
C ALA A 170 -10.06 -12.35 -10.76
N ALA A 171 -8.72 -12.44 -10.86
CA ALA A 171 -7.92 -13.33 -10.03
C ALA A 171 -8.01 -12.98 -8.54
N LEU A 172 -8.04 -11.69 -8.17
CA LEU A 172 -8.18 -11.26 -6.77
C LEU A 172 -9.55 -11.64 -6.19
N PHE A 173 -10.60 -11.60 -6.99
CA PHE A 173 -11.98 -11.84 -6.55
C PHE A 173 -12.51 -13.25 -6.78
N HIS A 174 -11.74 -14.14 -7.40
CA HIS A 174 -12.23 -15.47 -7.79
C HIS A 174 -12.79 -16.29 -6.62
N ASP A 175 -12.23 -16.12 -5.43
CA ASP A 175 -12.58 -16.85 -4.20
C ASP A 175 -13.27 -15.99 -3.12
N ILE A 176 -13.61 -14.74 -3.42
CA ILE A 176 -14.10 -13.76 -2.44
C ILE A 176 -15.40 -14.20 -1.73
N GLY A 177 -16.18 -15.06 -2.37
CA GLY A 177 -17.42 -15.60 -1.81
C GLY A 177 -17.25 -16.77 -0.85
N LYS A 178 -16.07 -17.40 -0.78
CA LYS A 178 -15.85 -18.60 0.03
C LYS A 178 -16.27 -18.49 1.50
N PRO A 179 -15.99 -17.41 2.23
CA PRO A 179 -16.40 -17.32 3.65
C PRO A 179 -17.90 -17.40 3.87
N LYS A 180 -18.70 -16.91 2.91
CA LYS A 180 -20.18 -16.87 3.00
C LYS A 180 -20.85 -18.10 2.38
N SER A 181 -20.22 -18.75 1.40
CA SER A 181 -20.84 -19.88 0.64
C SER A 181 -20.48 -21.24 1.20
N LYS A 182 -19.48 -21.35 2.05
CA LYS A 182 -19.00 -22.60 2.60
C LYS A 182 -20.03 -23.17 3.60
N ARG A 183 -20.80 -24.17 3.15
CA ARG A 183 -21.66 -24.99 4.02
C ARG A 183 -20.95 -26.31 4.29
N TRP A 184 -20.89 -26.70 5.53
CA TRP A 184 -20.38 -28.01 5.93
C TRP A 184 -21.60 -28.94 6.00
N GLU A 185 -21.63 -29.96 5.17
CA GLU A 185 -22.54 -31.09 5.40
C GLU A 185 -21.95 -31.97 6.50
N PRO A 186 -22.77 -32.48 7.45
CA PRO A 186 -22.34 -33.28 8.59
C PRO A 186 -21.69 -34.61 8.21
#